data_d3ca180845474d1d80bc3d4b7eea104f
#
_entry.id   d3ca180845474d1d80bc3d4b7eea104f
#
_cell.length_a   1.000
_cell.length_b   1.000
_cell.length_c   1.000
_cell.angle_alpha   90.00
_cell.angle_beta   90.00
_cell.angle_gamma   90.00
#
_symmetry.space_group_name_H-M   'P 1'
#
loop_
_entity.id
_entity.type
_entity.pdbx_description
1 polymer ?
#
loop_
_entity_poly.entity_id
_entity_poly.type
_entity_poly.pdbx_seq_one_letter_code
_entity_poly.pdbx_strand_id
1 'polypeptide(L)'
;DVYKRQVLCNYMNTIYLGRGAYGIQAAAKAYFNKNASDLTLSEAAMLAGLIPAPSSWDPAVNQEQAEKRYDRVLSIMKEDGYITAQEKKEAQFPAVAEIQQSNQMAGANGYLLTTVKNELVNSKAFTADDLETGGYKIVTTLDKDMQDEIQQVGDTRPEGMPESIQVGGIAVDQKTGSVKAMYAGNDYLTKQLNNATQATFEPGSTMKPFGLLGAAQEGVNF
;
A
#
# COMPACT_ATOMS: atom_id res chain seq x y z
N ASP A 1 32.77 14.05 -11.99
CA ASP A 1 31.84 14.03 -10.85
C ASP A 1 30.33 13.95 -11.19
N VAL A 2 29.97 14.03 -12.46
CA VAL A 2 28.60 13.86 -12.92
C VAL A 2 28.06 12.48 -12.53
N TYR A 3 28.87 11.44 -12.69
CA TYR A 3 28.50 10.05 -12.36
C TYR A 3 28.21 9.84 -10.87
N LYS A 4 29.00 10.41 -9.97
CA LYS A 4 28.77 10.30 -8.52
C LYS A 4 27.45 10.96 -8.10
N ARG A 5 27.15 12.14 -8.65
CA ARG A 5 25.88 12.84 -8.40
C ARG A 5 24.70 12.04 -8.91
N GLN A 6 24.82 11.41 -10.07
CA GLN A 6 23.77 10.58 -10.65
C GLN A 6 23.50 9.34 -9.81
N VAL A 7 24.55 8.64 -9.36
CA VAL A 7 24.41 7.47 -8.47
C VAL A 7 23.75 7.86 -7.16
N LEU A 8 24.18 8.96 -6.53
CA LEU A 8 23.56 9.44 -5.29
C LEU A 8 22.10 9.84 -5.50
N CYS A 9 21.80 10.53 -6.59
CA CYS A 9 20.43 10.92 -6.93
C CYS A 9 19.53 9.69 -7.11
N ASN A 10 19.97 8.69 -7.85
CA ASN A 10 19.23 7.45 -8.03
C ASN A 10 19.01 6.72 -6.69
N TYR A 11 20.06 6.62 -5.88
CA TYR A 11 19.99 6.01 -4.55
C TYR A 11 18.95 6.72 -3.67
N MET A 12 19.04 8.05 -3.56
CA MET A 12 18.13 8.85 -2.73
C MET A 12 16.67 8.81 -3.21
N ASN A 13 16.42 8.52 -4.49
CA ASN A 13 15.08 8.43 -5.04
C ASN A 13 14.46 7.02 -4.95
N THR A 14 15.27 5.99 -4.67
CA THR A 14 14.79 4.59 -4.69
C THR A 14 14.88 3.87 -3.36
N ILE A 15 15.74 4.33 -2.45
CA ILE A 15 15.96 3.64 -1.17
C ILE A 15 14.71 3.64 -0.30
N TYR A 16 14.44 2.49 0.33
CA TYR A 16 13.37 2.36 1.31
C TYR A 16 13.76 3.03 2.64
N LEU A 17 12.90 3.88 3.17
CA LEU A 17 13.12 4.68 4.38
C LEU A 17 12.09 4.43 5.48
N GLY A 18 11.32 3.34 5.40
CA GLY A 18 10.24 3.04 6.35
C GLY A 18 8.90 3.66 5.95
N ARG A 19 7.84 3.33 6.66
CA ARG A 19 6.47 3.87 6.47
C ARG A 19 5.94 3.74 5.05
N GLY A 20 6.39 2.72 4.28
CA GLY A 20 6.04 2.57 2.86
C GLY A 20 6.69 3.61 1.95
N ALA A 21 7.65 4.40 2.43
CA ALA A 21 8.29 5.47 1.70
C ALA A 21 9.55 4.98 0.97
N TYR A 22 9.50 5.00 -0.36
CA TYR A 22 10.63 4.81 -1.25
C TYR A 22 11.13 6.16 -1.75
N GLY A 23 12.39 6.47 -1.51
CA GLY A 23 13.04 7.74 -1.80
C GLY A 23 12.79 8.84 -0.77
N ILE A 24 13.71 9.82 -0.78
CA ILE A 24 13.75 10.89 0.24
C ILE A 24 12.52 11.80 0.21
N GLN A 25 11.92 12.03 -0.97
CA GLN A 25 10.73 12.87 -1.08
C GLN A 25 9.52 12.21 -0.40
N ALA A 26 9.32 10.92 -0.61
CA ALA A 26 8.26 10.16 0.06
C ALA A 26 8.49 10.08 1.57
N ALA A 27 9.74 9.86 1.99
CA ALA A 27 10.11 9.84 3.40
C ALA A 27 9.89 11.19 4.09
N ALA A 28 10.28 12.30 3.46
CA ALA A 28 10.05 13.65 3.99
C ALA A 28 8.54 13.92 4.22
N LYS A 29 7.70 13.43 3.31
CA LYS A 29 6.24 13.50 3.48
C LYS A 29 5.74 12.61 4.62
N ALA A 30 6.21 11.35 4.68
CA ALA A 30 5.73 10.36 5.66
C ALA A 30 6.16 10.68 7.10
N TYR A 31 7.33 11.29 7.29
CA TYR A 31 7.87 11.58 8.61
C TYR A 31 7.59 13.00 9.08
N PHE A 32 7.54 13.98 8.17
CA PHE A 32 7.52 15.40 8.51
C PHE A 32 6.45 16.23 7.80
N ASN A 33 5.66 15.65 6.90
CA ASN A 33 4.69 16.37 6.06
C ASN A 33 5.31 17.49 5.20
N LYS A 34 6.59 17.39 4.87
CA LYS A 34 7.38 18.38 4.13
C LYS A 34 7.84 17.86 2.77
N ASN A 35 8.32 18.75 1.91
CA ASN A 35 9.11 18.33 0.76
C ASN A 35 10.56 18.03 1.20
N ALA A 36 11.26 17.21 0.45
CA ALA A 36 12.66 16.90 0.74
C ALA A 36 13.56 18.16 0.74
N SER A 37 13.24 19.16 -0.10
CA SER A 37 13.93 20.46 -0.13
C SER A 37 13.78 21.28 1.14
N ASP A 38 12.76 21.01 1.94
CA ASP A 38 12.39 21.79 3.12
C ASP A 38 12.85 21.12 4.43
N LEU A 39 13.57 19.99 4.32
CA LEU A 39 14.12 19.28 5.47
C LEU A 39 15.19 20.12 6.15
N THR A 40 15.10 20.21 7.48
CA THR A 40 16.16 20.75 8.32
C THR A 40 17.33 19.77 8.44
N LEU A 41 18.48 20.24 8.94
CA LEU A 41 19.64 19.39 9.24
C LEU A 41 19.25 18.20 10.13
N SER A 42 18.49 18.43 11.17
CA SER A 42 18.05 17.39 12.12
C SER A 42 17.14 16.35 11.45
N GLU A 43 16.19 16.79 10.64
CA GLU A 43 15.28 15.90 9.92
C GLU A 43 16.01 15.04 8.88
N ALA A 44 16.93 15.64 8.13
CA ALA A 44 17.76 14.93 7.16
C ALA A 44 18.69 13.92 7.84
N ALA A 45 19.33 14.31 8.96
CA ALA A 45 20.20 13.42 9.72
C ALA A 45 19.45 12.23 10.33
N MET A 46 18.21 12.45 10.81
CA MET A 46 17.35 11.38 11.30
C MET A 46 17.03 10.37 10.19
N LEU A 47 16.54 10.83 9.03
CA LEU A 47 16.25 9.94 7.90
C LEU A 47 17.48 9.16 7.45
N ALA A 48 18.67 9.80 7.35
CA ALA A 48 19.91 9.13 7.02
C ALA A 48 20.29 8.06 8.06
N GLY A 49 19.99 8.31 9.33
CA GLY A 49 20.22 7.36 10.42
C GLY A 49 19.39 6.08 10.32
N LEU A 50 18.20 6.16 9.72
CA LEU A 50 17.25 5.03 9.60
C LEU A 50 17.60 4.05 8.48
N ILE A 51 18.42 4.45 7.50
CA ILE A 51 18.68 3.68 6.26
C ILE A 51 18.95 2.18 6.50
N PRO A 52 19.76 1.74 7.49
CA PRO A 52 20.08 0.33 7.64
C PRO A 52 18.91 -0.55 8.10
N ALA A 53 17.93 0.00 8.83
CA ALA A 53 16.77 -0.74 9.32
C ALA A 53 15.56 0.18 9.54
N PRO A 54 14.98 0.75 8.46
CA PRO A 54 14.04 1.86 8.55
C PRO A 54 12.77 1.55 9.36
N SER A 55 12.23 0.36 9.22
CA SER A 55 11.01 -0.04 9.95
C SER A 55 11.27 -0.33 11.43
N SER A 56 12.43 -0.92 11.74
CA SER A 56 12.79 -1.28 13.12
C SER A 56 13.31 -0.09 13.94
N TRP A 57 13.86 0.92 13.25
CA TRP A 57 14.43 2.12 13.87
C TRP A 57 13.55 3.35 13.68
N ASP A 58 12.33 3.19 13.17
CA ASP A 58 11.35 4.27 13.15
C ASP A 58 11.20 4.84 14.57
N PRO A 59 11.27 6.17 14.77
CA PRO A 59 11.14 6.79 16.09
C PRO A 59 9.86 6.41 16.84
N ALA A 60 8.77 6.13 16.12
CA ALA A 60 7.52 5.68 16.72
C ALA A 60 7.55 4.21 17.17
N VAL A 61 8.55 3.42 16.72
CA VAL A 61 8.74 2.01 17.08
C VAL A 61 9.87 1.87 18.12
N ASN A 62 10.99 2.56 17.89
CA ASN A 62 12.19 2.48 18.74
C ASN A 62 12.93 3.83 18.77
N GLN A 63 12.40 4.74 19.56
CA GLN A 63 12.95 6.10 19.67
C GLN A 63 14.42 6.11 20.12
N GLU A 64 14.78 5.29 21.11
CA GLU A 64 16.14 5.23 21.64
C GLU A 64 17.16 4.88 20.56
N GLN A 65 16.85 3.90 19.71
CA GLN A 65 17.72 3.50 18.63
C GLN A 65 17.77 4.55 17.52
N ALA A 66 16.64 5.20 17.21
CA ALA A 66 16.60 6.30 16.26
C ALA A 66 17.48 7.47 16.70
N GLU A 67 17.43 7.86 17.99
CA GLU A 67 18.27 8.91 18.57
C GLU A 67 19.75 8.54 18.52
N LYS A 68 20.13 7.30 18.85
CA LYS A 68 21.52 6.83 18.74
C LYS A 68 22.04 6.91 17.30
N ARG A 69 21.21 6.56 16.33
CA ARG A 69 21.58 6.63 14.91
C ARG A 69 21.70 8.08 14.43
N TYR A 70 20.78 8.92 14.83
CA TYR A 70 20.81 10.36 14.57
C TYR A 70 22.11 11.00 15.09
N ASP A 71 22.47 10.77 16.37
CA ASP A 71 23.69 11.28 16.97
C ASP A 71 24.94 10.81 16.24
N ARG A 72 24.94 9.55 15.78
CA ARG A 72 26.04 9.00 14.98
C ARG A 72 26.17 9.75 13.65
N VAL A 73 25.08 10.03 12.94
CA VAL A 73 25.11 10.78 11.68
C VAL A 73 25.68 12.18 11.90
N LEU A 74 25.18 12.91 12.91
CA LEU A 74 25.69 14.24 13.23
C LEU A 74 27.18 14.23 13.65
N SER A 75 27.62 13.15 14.32
CA SER A 75 29.03 12.99 14.68
C SER A 75 29.91 12.87 13.45
N ILE A 76 29.53 12.01 12.50
CA ILE A 76 30.26 11.83 11.24
C ILE A 76 30.26 13.14 10.43
N MET A 77 29.11 13.81 10.32
CA MET A 77 29.04 15.09 9.61
C MET A 77 29.96 16.16 10.20
N LYS A 78 30.09 16.18 11.52
CA LYS A 78 31.04 17.08 12.22
C LYS A 78 32.49 16.66 11.95
N GLU A 79 32.82 15.37 12.05
CA GLU A 79 34.18 14.84 11.83
C GLU A 79 34.64 15.12 10.40
N ASP A 80 33.75 14.99 9.43
CA ASP A 80 34.01 15.24 8.01
C ASP A 80 33.91 16.74 7.63
N GLY A 81 33.61 17.62 8.58
CA GLY A 81 33.57 19.08 8.37
C GLY A 81 32.35 19.59 7.63
N TYR A 82 31.27 18.81 7.49
CA TYR A 82 30.00 19.24 6.90
C TYR A 82 29.20 20.15 7.83
N ILE A 83 29.36 19.99 9.14
CA ILE A 83 28.75 20.84 10.18
C ILE A 83 29.78 21.23 11.24
N THR A 84 29.54 22.34 11.89
CA THR A 84 30.34 22.81 13.03
C THR A 84 29.98 22.09 14.34
N ALA A 85 30.85 22.20 15.34
CA ALA A 85 30.55 21.70 16.68
C ALA A 85 29.33 22.41 17.32
N GLN A 86 29.12 23.67 16.96
CA GLN A 86 27.98 24.46 17.44
C GLN A 86 26.69 23.98 16.82
N GLU A 87 26.63 23.78 15.50
CA GLU A 87 25.44 23.26 14.81
C GLU A 87 25.07 21.87 15.33
N LYS A 88 26.04 20.99 15.58
CA LYS A 88 25.77 19.69 16.22
C LYS A 88 25.18 19.84 17.61
N LYS A 89 25.67 20.78 18.41
CA LYS A 89 25.17 21.01 19.78
C LYS A 89 23.75 21.59 19.80
N GLU A 90 23.42 22.41 18.83
CA GLU A 90 22.10 23.04 18.68
C GLU A 90 21.07 22.13 18.04
N ALA A 91 21.53 21.11 17.32
CA ALA A 91 20.65 20.13 16.67
C ALA A 91 19.86 19.34 17.70
N GLN A 92 18.54 19.34 17.58
CA GLN A 92 17.63 18.57 18.42
C GLN A 92 17.01 17.44 17.60
N PHE A 93 16.79 16.30 18.26
CA PHE A 93 16.06 15.20 17.61
C PHE A 93 14.67 15.68 17.17
N PRO A 94 14.31 15.50 15.89
CA PRO A 94 13.08 16.07 15.36
C PRO A 94 11.85 15.28 15.82
N ALA A 95 10.75 15.98 16.08
CA ALA A 95 9.46 15.33 16.22
C ALA A 95 9.01 14.77 14.87
N VAL A 96 8.52 13.54 14.86
CA VAL A 96 7.98 12.90 13.66
C VAL A 96 6.45 12.91 13.70
N ALA A 97 5.84 12.95 12.51
CA ALA A 97 4.41 12.73 12.38
C ALA A 97 4.04 11.33 12.93
N GLU A 98 2.85 11.20 13.47
CA GLU A 98 2.32 9.88 13.79
C GLU A 98 2.39 8.97 12.56
N ILE A 99 2.66 7.67 12.78
CA ILE A 99 2.57 6.71 11.69
C ILE A 99 1.12 6.79 11.19
N GLN A 100 0.92 7.53 10.13
CA GLN A 100 -0.25 7.29 9.32
C GLN A 100 0.00 5.90 8.73
N GLN A 101 -0.50 4.87 9.41
CA GLN A 101 -0.81 3.64 8.68
C GLN A 101 -1.58 4.14 7.48
N SER A 102 -1.02 3.97 6.29
CA SER A 102 -1.73 4.38 5.09
C SER A 102 -3.04 3.63 5.15
N ASN A 103 -4.13 4.33 5.49
CA ASN A 103 -5.47 3.75 5.53
C ASN A 103 -5.93 3.25 4.15
N GLN A 104 -5.01 3.28 3.16
CA GLN A 104 -5.22 2.74 1.83
C GLN A 104 -5.65 1.27 1.85
N MET A 105 -5.13 0.49 2.81
CA MET A 105 -5.51 -0.92 2.97
C MET A 105 -6.67 -1.14 3.95
N ALA A 106 -7.15 -0.10 4.62
CA ALA A 106 -8.28 -0.21 5.54
C ALA A 106 -9.62 -0.36 4.79
N GLY A 107 -10.57 -0.99 5.45
CA GLY A 107 -11.90 -1.21 4.89
C GLY A 107 -11.85 -2.05 3.61
N ALA A 108 -12.74 -1.75 2.68
CA ALA A 108 -12.85 -2.44 1.39
C ALA A 108 -11.65 -2.19 0.46
N ASN A 109 -10.96 -1.05 0.60
CA ASN A 109 -9.88 -0.64 -0.31
C ASN A 109 -8.75 -1.67 -0.38
N GLY A 110 -8.39 -2.31 0.75
CA GLY A 110 -7.35 -3.31 0.77
C GLY A 110 -7.63 -4.50 -0.14
N TYR A 111 -8.87 -4.94 -0.24
CA TYR A 111 -9.26 -6.00 -1.18
C TYR A 111 -9.13 -5.54 -2.63
N LEU A 112 -9.60 -4.33 -2.95
CA LEU A 112 -9.53 -3.77 -4.30
C LEU A 112 -8.09 -3.61 -4.76
N LEU A 113 -7.26 -2.96 -3.95
CA LEU A 113 -5.84 -2.74 -4.25
C LEU A 113 -5.08 -4.06 -4.43
N THR A 114 -5.31 -5.04 -3.55
CA THR A 114 -4.67 -6.36 -3.63
C THR A 114 -5.12 -7.12 -4.88
N THR A 115 -6.40 -7.04 -5.24
CA THR A 115 -6.93 -7.68 -6.44
C THR A 115 -6.31 -7.08 -7.70
N VAL A 116 -6.26 -5.76 -7.81
CA VAL A 116 -5.63 -5.06 -8.94
C VAL A 116 -4.13 -5.38 -9.04
N LYS A 117 -3.41 -5.33 -7.91
CA LYS A 117 -1.97 -5.71 -7.89
C LYS A 117 -1.76 -7.14 -8.37
N ASN A 118 -2.55 -8.08 -7.86
CA ASN A 118 -2.45 -9.49 -8.25
C ASN A 118 -2.78 -9.71 -9.73
N GLU A 119 -3.78 -9.04 -10.28
CA GLU A 119 -4.12 -9.12 -11.70
C GLU A 119 -2.96 -8.66 -12.58
N LEU A 120 -2.35 -7.52 -12.27
CA LEU A 120 -1.22 -6.97 -13.01
C LEU A 120 0.02 -7.89 -12.96
N VAL A 121 0.32 -8.46 -11.79
CA VAL A 121 1.43 -9.39 -11.62
C VAL A 121 1.16 -10.72 -12.31
N ASN A 122 -0.05 -11.27 -12.16
CA ASN A 122 -0.45 -12.56 -12.76
C ASN A 122 -0.52 -12.49 -14.30
N SER A 123 -0.87 -11.32 -14.85
CA SER A 123 -0.83 -11.08 -16.30
C SER A 123 0.59 -11.03 -16.86
N LYS A 124 1.61 -11.02 -16.00
CA LYS A 124 3.03 -10.87 -16.33
C LYS A 124 3.37 -9.54 -17.04
N ALA A 125 2.48 -8.56 -16.97
CA ALA A 125 2.74 -7.22 -17.49
C ALA A 125 3.70 -6.43 -16.59
N PHE A 126 3.67 -6.74 -15.28
CA PHE A 126 4.50 -6.09 -14.27
C PHE A 126 4.99 -7.12 -13.26
N THR A 127 6.16 -6.87 -12.69
CA THR A 127 6.59 -7.52 -11.44
C THR A 127 6.04 -6.74 -10.23
N ALA A 128 6.05 -7.36 -9.06
CA ALA A 128 5.69 -6.66 -7.83
C ALA A 128 6.61 -5.45 -7.55
N ASP A 129 7.90 -5.60 -7.87
CA ASP A 129 8.93 -4.55 -7.73
C ASP A 129 8.66 -3.38 -8.68
N ASP A 130 8.27 -3.65 -9.93
CA ASP A 130 7.91 -2.60 -10.89
C ASP A 130 6.76 -1.75 -10.35
N LEU A 131 5.72 -2.38 -9.79
CA LEU A 131 4.55 -1.68 -9.25
C LEU A 131 4.89 -0.82 -8.02
N GLU A 132 5.86 -1.25 -7.22
CA GLU A 132 6.27 -0.51 -6.01
C GLU A 132 7.23 0.65 -6.31
N THR A 133 8.06 0.51 -7.33
CA THR A 133 9.13 1.48 -7.63
C THR A 133 8.87 2.34 -8.87
N GLY A 134 8.00 1.89 -9.77
CA GLY A 134 7.83 2.51 -11.09
C GLY A 134 6.98 3.79 -11.12
N GLY A 135 6.31 4.15 -10.03
CA GLY A 135 5.51 5.38 -9.94
C GLY A 135 4.31 5.41 -10.90
N TYR A 136 3.76 4.26 -11.24
CA TYR A 136 2.66 4.12 -12.20
C TYR A 136 1.35 4.71 -11.67
N LYS A 137 0.59 5.34 -12.55
CA LYS A 137 -0.81 5.66 -12.35
C LYS A 137 -1.67 4.54 -12.94
N ILE A 138 -2.26 3.73 -12.08
CA ILE A 138 -3.13 2.62 -12.48
C ILE A 138 -4.57 3.12 -12.49
N VAL A 139 -5.24 2.99 -13.64
CA VAL A 139 -6.66 3.31 -13.81
C VAL A 139 -7.42 2.00 -13.95
N THR A 140 -8.36 1.76 -13.06
CA THR A 140 -9.18 0.55 -13.02
C THR A 140 -10.50 0.74 -13.76
N THR A 141 -11.22 -0.35 -13.98
CA THR A 141 -12.60 -0.35 -14.52
C THR A 141 -13.66 -0.14 -13.45
N LEU A 142 -13.25 -0.06 -12.18
CA LEU A 142 -14.17 0.13 -11.05
C LEU A 142 -14.89 1.47 -11.17
N ASP A 143 -16.19 1.43 -10.95
CA ASP A 143 -17.07 2.60 -10.85
C ASP A 143 -17.26 2.94 -9.38
N LYS A 144 -17.00 4.20 -9.01
CA LYS A 144 -17.01 4.59 -7.61
C LYS A 144 -18.41 4.48 -6.99
N ASP A 145 -19.45 4.92 -7.71
CA ASP A 145 -20.79 4.95 -7.16
C ASP A 145 -21.34 3.52 -6.99
N MET A 146 -21.10 2.66 -7.97
CA MET A 146 -21.43 1.23 -7.86
C MET A 146 -20.63 0.54 -6.75
N GLN A 147 -19.37 0.92 -6.54
CA GLN A 147 -18.55 0.36 -5.47
C GLN A 147 -19.07 0.78 -4.09
N ASP A 148 -19.46 2.04 -3.93
CA ASP A 148 -20.04 2.54 -2.68
C ASP A 148 -21.39 1.83 -2.39
N GLU A 149 -22.22 1.62 -3.41
CA GLU A 149 -23.50 0.90 -3.27
C GLU A 149 -23.31 -0.58 -2.90
N ILE A 150 -22.42 -1.31 -3.58
CA ILE A 150 -22.20 -2.74 -3.28
C ILE A 150 -21.60 -2.91 -1.89
N GLN A 151 -20.78 -1.96 -1.44
CA GLN A 151 -20.21 -1.96 -0.08
C GLN A 151 -21.32 -1.76 0.95
N GLN A 152 -22.19 -0.77 0.76
CA GLN A 152 -23.32 -0.52 1.66
C GLN A 152 -24.26 -1.73 1.77
N VAL A 153 -24.59 -2.34 0.64
CA VAL A 153 -25.44 -3.55 0.62
C VAL A 153 -24.76 -4.73 1.31
N GLY A 154 -23.48 -4.95 1.03
CA GLY A 154 -22.71 -6.07 1.60
C GLY A 154 -22.47 -5.92 3.10
N ASP A 155 -22.33 -4.70 3.61
CA ASP A 155 -22.18 -4.42 5.04
C ASP A 155 -23.52 -4.49 5.80
N THR A 156 -24.64 -4.39 5.09
CA THR A 156 -25.99 -4.52 5.66
C THR A 156 -26.32 -6.00 5.85
N ARG A 157 -26.33 -6.46 7.10
CA ARG A 157 -26.69 -7.83 7.44
C ARG A 157 -28.16 -7.93 7.81
N PRO A 158 -28.89 -8.91 7.26
CA PRO A 158 -30.24 -9.23 7.72
C PRO A 158 -30.25 -9.57 9.22
N GLU A 159 -31.34 -9.21 9.89
CA GLU A 159 -31.54 -9.53 11.31
C GLU A 159 -31.45 -11.06 11.54
N GLY A 160 -30.67 -11.46 12.53
CA GLY A 160 -30.47 -12.88 12.87
C GLY A 160 -29.41 -13.61 12.00
N MET A 161 -28.77 -12.95 11.05
CA MET A 161 -27.70 -13.56 10.27
C MET A 161 -26.44 -13.75 11.12
N PRO A 162 -25.93 -14.99 11.30
CA PRO A 162 -24.71 -15.23 12.06
C PRO A 162 -23.50 -14.52 11.46
N GLU A 163 -22.59 -14.04 12.31
CA GLU A 163 -21.33 -13.40 11.85
C GLU A 163 -20.40 -14.35 11.07
N SER A 164 -20.52 -15.65 11.28
CA SER A 164 -19.77 -16.67 10.56
C SER A 164 -20.11 -16.76 9.07
N ILE A 165 -21.29 -16.28 8.66
CA ILE A 165 -21.69 -16.29 7.24
C ILE A 165 -20.92 -15.23 6.51
N GLN A 166 -20.21 -15.65 5.45
CA GLN A 166 -19.45 -14.79 4.59
C GLN A 166 -20.30 -14.34 3.39
N VAL A 167 -20.15 -13.06 3.03
CA VAL A 167 -20.81 -12.46 1.86
C VAL A 167 -19.74 -12.03 0.87
N GLY A 168 -19.93 -12.28 -0.39
CA GLY A 168 -19.10 -11.79 -1.50
C GLY A 168 -20.00 -11.45 -2.69
N GLY A 169 -19.61 -10.45 -3.46
CA GLY A 169 -20.37 -10.03 -4.64
C GLY A 169 -19.51 -9.32 -5.66
N ILE A 170 -19.82 -9.46 -6.95
CA ILE A 170 -19.14 -8.79 -8.05
C ILE A 170 -20.17 -8.26 -9.02
N ALA A 171 -20.06 -6.99 -9.41
CA ALA A 171 -20.82 -6.39 -10.49
C ALA A 171 -19.97 -6.34 -11.76
N VAL A 172 -20.48 -6.94 -12.84
CA VAL A 172 -19.78 -7.06 -14.12
C VAL A 172 -20.61 -6.40 -15.22
N ASP A 173 -19.96 -5.60 -16.05
CA ASP A 173 -20.55 -5.05 -17.25
C ASP A 173 -20.78 -6.15 -18.29
N GLN A 174 -22.04 -6.31 -18.70
CA GLN A 174 -22.42 -7.42 -19.61
C GLN A 174 -21.81 -7.34 -21.01
N LYS A 175 -21.46 -6.14 -21.46
CA LYS A 175 -20.94 -5.93 -22.83
C LYS A 175 -19.43 -6.12 -22.90
N THR A 176 -18.72 -5.67 -21.85
CA THR A 176 -17.25 -5.65 -21.85
C THR A 176 -16.63 -6.74 -20.99
N GLY A 177 -17.38 -7.35 -20.08
CA GLY A 177 -16.87 -8.26 -19.07
C GLY A 177 -16.06 -7.58 -17.96
N SER A 178 -16.03 -6.24 -17.94
CA SER A 178 -15.25 -5.48 -16.96
C SER A 178 -15.91 -5.52 -15.59
N VAL A 179 -15.11 -5.74 -14.55
CA VAL A 179 -15.56 -5.61 -13.15
C VAL A 179 -15.77 -4.13 -12.84
N LYS A 180 -16.99 -3.79 -12.39
CA LYS A 180 -17.39 -2.43 -12.02
C LYS A 180 -17.40 -2.19 -10.52
N ALA A 181 -17.71 -3.21 -9.74
CA ALA A 181 -17.69 -3.15 -8.29
C ALA A 181 -17.46 -4.55 -7.70
N MET A 182 -16.91 -4.60 -6.48
CA MET A 182 -16.66 -5.85 -5.78
C MET A 182 -16.87 -5.66 -4.28
N TYR A 183 -17.68 -6.53 -3.67
CA TYR A 183 -17.75 -6.69 -2.23
C TYR A 183 -16.97 -7.94 -1.81
N ALA A 184 -15.88 -7.76 -1.13
CA ALA A 184 -14.99 -8.84 -0.69
C ALA A 184 -15.00 -9.06 0.82
N GLY A 185 -15.55 -8.12 1.56
CA GLY A 185 -15.60 -8.03 3.01
C GLY A 185 -15.63 -6.57 3.45
N ASN A 186 -15.83 -6.34 4.74
CA ASN A 186 -15.95 -4.99 5.31
C ASN A 186 -14.60 -4.35 5.66
N ASP A 187 -13.62 -5.14 6.11
CA ASP A 187 -12.31 -4.61 6.47
C ASP A 187 -11.18 -5.61 6.22
N TYR A 188 -10.30 -5.24 5.28
CA TYR A 188 -9.15 -6.04 4.88
C TYR A 188 -8.11 -6.23 5.99
N LEU A 189 -7.96 -5.25 6.88
CA LEU A 189 -6.97 -5.34 7.96
C LEU A 189 -7.35 -6.37 9.02
N THR A 190 -8.65 -6.59 9.22
CA THR A 190 -9.16 -7.62 10.14
C THR A 190 -9.24 -8.99 9.51
N LYS A 191 -9.58 -9.06 8.20
CA LYS A 191 -9.71 -10.30 7.46
C LYS A 191 -9.28 -10.13 6.02
N GLN A 192 -8.12 -10.69 5.65
CA GLN A 192 -7.53 -10.51 4.31
C GLN A 192 -8.15 -11.41 3.23
N LEU A 193 -8.89 -12.46 3.61
CA LEU A 193 -9.53 -13.35 2.64
C LEU A 193 -10.59 -12.60 1.83
N ASN A 194 -10.38 -12.52 0.51
CA ASN A 194 -11.34 -11.92 -0.41
C ASN A 194 -12.52 -12.89 -0.64
N ASN A 195 -13.68 -12.58 -0.07
CA ASN A 195 -14.85 -13.44 -0.18
C ASN A 195 -15.41 -13.53 -1.61
N ALA A 196 -15.14 -12.55 -2.48
CA ALA A 196 -15.65 -12.54 -3.84
C ALA A 196 -14.79 -13.37 -4.82
N THR A 197 -13.46 -13.48 -4.55
CA THR A 197 -12.52 -14.10 -5.52
C THR A 197 -11.73 -15.27 -4.97
N GLN A 198 -11.65 -15.45 -3.66
CA GLN A 198 -10.82 -16.47 -3.02
C GLN A 198 -11.62 -17.45 -2.14
N ALA A 199 -12.76 -17.03 -1.61
CA ALA A 199 -13.59 -17.93 -0.84
C ALA A 199 -14.21 -19.01 -1.73
N THR A 200 -14.31 -20.23 -1.18
CA THR A 200 -15.01 -21.35 -1.82
C THR A 200 -16.34 -21.59 -1.13
N PHE A 201 -17.36 -21.89 -1.91
CA PHE A 201 -18.69 -22.21 -1.43
C PHE A 201 -19.37 -23.23 -2.33
N GLU A 202 -20.34 -23.96 -1.79
CA GLU A 202 -21.14 -24.87 -2.59
C GLU A 202 -22.19 -24.10 -3.39
N PRO A 203 -22.09 -24.09 -4.74
CA PRO A 203 -22.95 -23.26 -5.58
C PRO A 203 -24.41 -23.75 -5.64
N GLY A 204 -24.66 -24.98 -5.31
CA GLY A 204 -25.99 -25.57 -5.32
C GLY A 204 -26.69 -25.37 -6.67
N SER A 205 -27.96 -24.94 -6.64
CA SER A 205 -28.80 -24.75 -7.85
C SER A 205 -28.33 -23.60 -8.76
N THR A 206 -27.44 -22.72 -8.31
CA THR A 206 -26.86 -21.67 -9.14
C THR A 206 -25.96 -22.18 -10.25
N MET A 207 -25.52 -23.45 -10.18
CA MET A 207 -24.79 -24.12 -11.29
C MET A 207 -25.69 -24.57 -12.43
N LYS A 208 -27.02 -24.65 -12.27
CA LYS A 208 -27.93 -25.12 -13.33
C LYS A 208 -27.85 -24.31 -14.63
N PRO A 209 -27.78 -22.96 -14.63
CA PRO A 209 -27.60 -22.18 -15.85
C PRO A 209 -26.33 -22.53 -16.61
N PHE A 210 -25.22 -22.82 -15.89
CA PHE A 210 -23.96 -23.21 -16.52
C PHE A 210 -24.05 -24.61 -17.14
N GLY A 211 -24.72 -25.56 -16.45
CA GLY A 211 -25.00 -26.88 -17.00
C GLY A 211 -25.91 -26.79 -18.25
N LEU A 212 -26.91 -25.93 -18.23
CA LEU A 212 -27.79 -25.69 -19.37
C LEU A 212 -27.02 -25.08 -20.55
N LEU A 213 -26.14 -24.10 -20.30
CA LEU A 213 -25.30 -23.51 -21.35
C LEU A 213 -24.35 -24.56 -21.98
N GLY A 214 -23.69 -25.36 -21.13
CA GLY A 214 -22.85 -26.46 -21.63
C GLY A 214 -23.60 -27.46 -22.49
N ALA A 215 -24.80 -27.87 -22.07
CA ALA A 215 -25.65 -28.78 -22.87
C ALA A 215 -26.07 -28.14 -24.20
N ALA A 216 -26.40 -26.84 -24.20
CA ALA A 216 -26.72 -26.11 -25.43
C ALA A 216 -25.52 -26.06 -26.41
N GLN A 217 -24.30 -25.87 -25.89
CA GLN A 217 -23.06 -25.89 -26.69
C GLN A 217 -22.78 -27.27 -27.30
N GLU A 218 -23.17 -28.34 -26.61
CA GLU A 218 -23.07 -29.73 -27.13
C GLU A 218 -24.25 -30.09 -28.06
N GLY A 219 -25.11 -29.15 -28.40
CA GLY A 219 -26.21 -29.34 -29.38
C GLY A 219 -27.45 -30.00 -28.78
N VAL A 220 -27.61 -30.06 -27.49
CA VAL A 220 -28.85 -30.52 -26.85
C VAL A 220 -29.94 -29.49 -27.06
N ASN A 221 -31.08 -29.91 -27.66
CA ASN A 221 -32.26 -29.04 -27.76
C ASN A 221 -33.12 -29.17 -26.49
N PHE A 222 -33.65 -28.05 -26.03
CA PHE A 222 -34.47 -27.92 -24.83
C PHE A 222 -35.92 -27.66 -25.21
#